data_cca3a56967e3743509955a5b7824f267
#
_entry.id   cca3a56967e3743509955a5b7824f267
#
_cell.length_a   1.000
_cell.length_b   1.000
_cell.length_c   1.000
_cell.angle_alpha   90.00
_cell.angle_beta   90.00
_cell.angle_gamma   90.00
#
_symmetry.space_group_name_H-M   'P 1'
#
loop_
_entity.id
_entity.type
_entity.pdbx_description
1 polymer ?
#
loop_
_entity_poly.entity_id
_entity_poly.type
_entity_poly.pdbx_seq_one_letter_code
_entity_poly.pdbx_strand_id
1 'polypeptide(L)'
;NRLSELWSIFDYLMPGFLYTYQRFREEIEIPIVVNGDENRMQRLQRMIRPFILRRLKGEVLRDLPAKLEENVFAKLEGEQLALYDAHVQRMKESLEGKSEKEFRSEKIQILAELTRLRQICCDPGLLFEGYKGESAKAQMCMELIENAVGAGHKVLLFSQFTSMLERLAAGLKKAGIDYYMLTGSVGKEKRMQMVESFNEDDVPVFCISLKAGGTGLNLTAADIVIHYDP
;
A
#
# COMPACT_ATOMS: atom_id res chain seq x y z
N ASN A 1 7.84 10.17 -9.36
CA ASN A 1 7.21 10.91 -8.26
C ASN A 1 7.84 12.30 -8.04
N ARG A 2 9.03 12.58 -8.56
CA ARG A 2 9.71 13.88 -8.45
C ARG A 2 10.16 14.35 -9.84
N LEU A 3 10.22 15.67 -10.07
CA LEU A 3 10.73 16.23 -11.32
C LEU A 3 12.22 15.92 -11.55
N SER A 4 13.00 15.77 -10.48
CA SER A 4 14.39 15.31 -10.56
C SER A 4 14.53 13.89 -11.14
N GLU A 5 13.59 12.99 -10.87
CA GLU A 5 13.58 11.64 -11.47
C GLU A 5 13.28 11.72 -12.98
N LEU A 6 12.33 12.58 -13.37
CA LEU A 6 12.05 12.86 -14.77
C LEU A 6 13.30 13.41 -15.48
N TRP A 7 13.99 14.38 -14.87
CA TRP A 7 15.24 14.92 -15.42
C TRP A 7 16.27 13.80 -15.61
N SER A 8 16.48 12.93 -14.63
CA SER A 8 17.46 11.84 -14.72
C SER A 8 17.18 10.88 -15.87
N ILE A 9 15.89 10.57 -16.11
CA ILE A 9 15.48 9.71 -17.23
C ILE A 9 15.81 10.40 -18.57
N PHE A 10 15.47 11.67 -18.69
CA PHE A 10 15.71 12.41 -19.92
C PHE A 10 17.20 12.69 -20.16
N ASP A 11 17.98 12.91 -19.11
CA ASP A 11 19.43 13.10 -19.22
C ASP A 11 20.13 11.83 -19.70
N TYR A 12 19.65 10.66 -19.26
CA TYR A 12 20.13 9.36 -19.75
C TYR A 12 19.73 9.08 -21.21
N LEU A 13 18.49 9.36 -21.59
CA LEU A 13 17.97 9.07 -22.93
C LEU A 13 18.39 10.12 -23.98
N MET A 14 18.43 11.37 -23.59
CA MET A 14 18.68 12.53 -24.44
C MET A 14 19.52 13.58 -23.68
N PRO A 15 20.82 13.34 -23.52
CA PRO A 15 21.69 14.21 -22.73
C PRO A 15 21.55 15.69 -23.14
N GLY A 16 21.36 16.58 -22.17
CA GLY A 16 21.24 18.02 -22.38
C GLY A 16 19.85 18.52 -22.83
N PHE A 17 18.89 17.65 -23.16
CA PHE A 17 17.55 18.08 -23.61
C PHE A 17 16.79 18.90 -22.55
N LEU A 18 16.90 18.53 -21.30
CA LEU A 18 16.33 19.27 -20.16
C LEU A 18 17.40 20.10 -19.42
N TYR A 19 18.42 20.55 -20.11
CA TYR A 19 19.55 21.32 -19.58
C TYR A 19 20.40 20.52 -18.56
N THR A 20 21.36 21.21 -17.90
CA THR A 20 22.04 20.65 -16.74
C THR A 20 21.10 20.54 -15.55
N TYR A 21 21.35 19.61 -14.61
CA TYR A 21 20.49 19.45 -13.42
C TYR A 21 20.32 20.72 -12.61
N GLN A 22 21.41 21.47 -12.43
CA GLN A 22 21.36 22.75 -11.71
C GLN A 22 20.38 23.72 -12.38
N ARG A 23 20.49 23.90 -13.69
CA ARG A 23 19.62 24.79 -14.46
C ARG A 23 18.16 24.30 -14.48
N PHE A 24 17.96 23.00 -14.63
CA PHE A 24 16.63 22.39 -14.56
C PHE A 24 15.98 22.64 -13.19
N ARG A 25 16.74 22.48 -12.12
CA ARG A 25 16.25 22.71 -10.76
C ARG A 25 15.86 24.17 -10.54
N GLU A 26 16.72 25.10 -10.95
CA GLU A 26 16.49 26.55 -10.74
C GLU A 26 15.38 27.11 -11.61
N GLU A 27 15.33 26.72 -12.89
CA GLU A 27 14.40 27.29 -13.86
C GLU A 27 13.07 26.52 -13.98
N ILE A 28 13.00 25.27 -13.57
CA ILE A 28 11.84 24.39 -13.77
C ILE A 28 11.35 23.76 -12.46
N GLU A 29 12.20 23.01 -11.75
CA GLU A 29 11.75 22.24 -10.58
C GLU A 29 11.30 23.13 -9.43
N ILE A 30 12.12 24.09 -8.99
CA ILE A 30 11.78 24.99 -7.88
C ILE A 30 10.56 25.85 -8.23
N PRO A 31 10.50 26.53 -9.40
CA PRO A 31 9.32 27.31 -9.77
C PRO A 31 8.02 26.50 -9.78
N ILE A 32 8.05 25.25 -10.26
CA ILE A 32 6.85 24.40 -10.31
C ILE A 32 6.48 23.88 -8.93
N VAL A 33 7.44 23.31 -8.19
CA VAL A 33 7.15 22.57 -6.95
C VAL A 33 6.93 23.50 -5.75
N VAL A 34 7.70 24.61 -5.69
CA VAL A 34 7.66 25.55 -4.57
C VAL A 34 6.71 26.70 -4.81
N ASN A 35 6.73 27.25 -6.03
CA ASN A 35 5.99 28.49 -6.35
C ASN A 35 4.66 28.21 -7.09
N GLY A 36 4.38 26.96 -7.51
CA GLY A 36 3.17 26.62 -8.24
C GLY A 36 3.08 27.24 -9.64
N ASP A 37 4.23 27.53 -10.31
CA ASP A 37 4.26 28.18 -11.62
C ASP A 37 3.67 27.31 -12.72
N GLU A 38 2.40 27.56 -13.06
CA GLU A 38 1.66 26.84 -14.09
C GLU A 38 2.24 27.04 -15.49
N ASN A 39 2.80 28.21 -15.80
CA ASN A 39 3.38 28.49 -17.11
C ASN A 39 4.64 27.62 -17.34
N ARG A 40 5.46 27.47 -16.31
CA ARG A 40 6.63 26.59 -16.34
C ARG A 40 6.20 25.12 -16.45
N MET A 41 5.16 24.71 -15.74
CA MET A 41 4.59 23.36 -15.84
C MET A 41 4.11 23.06 -17.27
N GLN A 42 3.34 23.97 -17.87
CA GLN A 42 2.84 23.81 -19.24
C GLN A 42 3.99 23.79 -20.27
N ARG A 43 5.02 24.62 -20.07
CA ARG A 43 6.21 24.59 -20.92
C ARG A 43 6.91 23.26 -20.85
N LEU A 44 7.17 22.73 -19.64
CA LEU A 44 7.77 21.42 -19.45
C LEU A 44 6.94 20.32 -20.11
N GLN A 45 5.62 20.31 -19.88
CA GLN A 45 4.71 19.34 -20.48
C GLN A 45 4.78 19.35 -22.01
N ARG A 46 4.81 20.54 -22.64
CA ARG A 46 4.95 20.66 -24.11
C ARG A 46 6.27 20.10 -24.61
N MET A 47 7.37 20.34 -23.87
CA MET A 47 8.68 19.82 -24.25
C MET A 47 8.76 18.30 -24.21
N ILE A 48 8.20 17.68 -23.15
CA ILE A 48 8.31 16.21 -22.91
C ILE A 48 7.21 15.40 -23.60
N ARG A 49 6.07 16.02 -23.93
CA ARG A 49 4.89 15.34 -24.52
C ARG A 49 5.21 14.45 -25.74
N PRO A 50 6.07 14.85 -26.69
CA PRO A 50 6.40 13.98 -27.83
C PRO A 50 7.11 12.68 -27.46
N PHE A 51 7.72 12.62 -26.27
CA PHE A 51 8.54 11.50 -25.80
C PHE A 51 7.87 10.67 -24.71
N ILE A 52 6.70 11.10 -24.24
CA ILE A 52 5.96 10.41 -23.17
C ILE A 52 4.63 9.91 -23.73
N LEU A 53 4.44 8.59 -23.66
CA LEU A 53 3.17 7.96 -23.97
C LEU A 53 2.53 7.49 -22.66
N ARG A 54 1.45 8.15 -22.23
CA ARG A 54 0.62 7.72 -21.12
C ARG A 54 -0.72 7.24 -21.65
N ARG A 55 -1.04 5.99 -21.33
CA ARG A 55 -2.34 5.39 -21.65
C ARG A 55 -3.07 5.09 -20.36
N LEU A 56 -4.29 5.55 -20.22
CA LEU A 56 -5.15 5.20 -19.10
C LEU A 56 -5.89 3.90 -19.44
N LYS A 57 -5.99 3.01 -18.45
CA LYS A 57 -6.63 1.69 -18.61
C LYS A 57 -8.06 1.81 -19.18
N GLY A 58 -8.85 2.76 -18.66
CA GLY A 58 -10.22 3.00 -19.13
C GLY A 58 -10.34 3.56 -20.55
N GLU A 59 -9.26 4.15 -21.12
CA GLU A 59 -9.26 4.65 -22.50
C GLU A 59 -8.92 3.55 -23.51
N VAL A 60 -8.11 2.58 -23.09
CA VAL A 60 -7.56 1.54 -23.97
C VAL A 60 -8.35 0.23 -23.90
N LEU A 61 -8.82 -0.13 -22.72
CA LEU A 61 -9.49 -1.41 -22.46
C LEU A 61 -10.98 -1.18 -22.20
N ARG A 62 -11.71 -0.80 -23.26
CA ARG A 62 -13.15 -0.52 -23.17
C ARG A 62 -14.01 -1.76 -22.93
N ASP A 63 -13.50 -2.93 -23.23
CA ASP A 63 -14.19 -4.21 -23.11
C ASP A 63 -14.07 -4.82 -21.69
N LEU A 64 -13.26 -4.23 -20.80
CA LEU A 64 -13.19 -4.70 -19.42
C LEU A 64 -14.38 -4.20 -18.62
N PRO A 65 -15.00 -5.08 -17.80
CA PRO A 65 -16.04 -4.67 -16.86
C PRO A 65 -15.51 -3.60 -15.88
N ALA A 66 -16.41 -2.79 -15.38
CA ALA A 66 -16.08 -1.80 -14.37
C ALA A 66 -15.52 -2.48 -13.11
N LYS A 67 -14.43 -1.91 -12.57
CA LYS A 67 -13.91 -2.32 -11.26
C LYS A 67 -14.94 -1.97 -10.19
N LEU A 68 -15.35 -2.95 -9.41
CA LEU A 68 -16.16 -2.74 -8.22
C LEU A 68 -15.20 -2.50 -7.03
N GLU A 69 -15.42 -1.44 -6.29
CA GLU A 69 -14.69 -1.13 -5.06
C GLU A 69 -15.69 -0.95 -3.92
N GLU A 70 -15.46 -1.68 -2.84
CA GLU A 70 -16.27 -1.62 -1.64
C GLU A 70 -15.39 -1.42 -0.41
N ASN A 71 -15.82 -0.52 0.49
CA ASN A 71 -15.21 -0.35 1.79
C ASN A 71 -15.99 -1.13 2.83
N VAL A 72 -15.34 -2.11 3.43
CA VAL A 72 -15.90 -2.93 4.50
C VAL A 72 -15.38 -2.42 5.84
N PHE A 73 -16.29 -2.21 6.80
CA PHE A 73 -15.98 -1.65 8.12
C PHE A 73 -16.17 -2.70 9.21
N ALA A 74 -15.08 -3.00 9.93
CA ALA A 74 -15.11 -3.81 11.13
C ALA A 74 -15.22 -2.91 12.36
N LYS A 75 -16.20 -3.14 13.22
CA LYS A 75 -16.37 -2.38 14.47
C LYS A 75 -15.47 -2.96 15.54
N LEU A 76 -14.66 -2.09 16.17
CA LEU A 76 -13.87 -2.50 17.32
C LEU A 76 -14.77 -2.73 18.53
N GLU A 77 -14.56 -3.84 19.26
CA GLU A 77 -15.33 -4.21 20.43
C GLU A 77 -14.43 -4.76 21.55
N GLY A 78 -14.97 -4.86 22.76
CA GLY A 78 -14.32 -5.49 23.89
C GLY A 78 -12.94 -4.93 24.22
N GLU A 79 -11.96 -5.82 24.41
CA GLU A 79 -10.59 -5.48 24.80
C GLU A 79 -9.87 -4.68 23.69
N GLN A 80 -10.13 -4.98 22.41
CA GLN A 80 -9.54 -4.24 21.30
C GLN A 80 -9.95 -2.77 21.31
N LEU A 81 -11.23 -2.47 21.55
CA LEU A 81 -11.72 -1.09 21.68
C LEU A 81 -11.08 -0.38 22.88
N ALA A 82 -11.01 -1.04 24.02
CA ALA A 82 -10.41 -0.47 25.24
C ALA A 82 -8.93 -0.10 25.01
N LEU A 83 -8.16 -0.96 24.34
CA LEU A 83 -6.77 -0.69 23.97
C LEU A 83 -6.65 0.48 22.99
N TYR A 84 -7.52 0.56 22.02
CA TYR A 84 -7.58 1.68 21.07
C TYR A 84 -7.86 3.01 21.78
N ASP A 85 -8.90 3.05 22.61
CA ASP A 85 -9.30 4.26 23.35
C ASP A 85 -8.22 4.73 24.32
N ALA A 86 -7.56 3.81 25.03
CA ALA A 86 -6.44 4.12 25.92
C ALA A 86 -5.26 4.74 25.15
N HIS A 87 -4.95 4.25 23.95
CA HIS A 87 -3.90 4.83 23.09
C HIS A 87 -4.29 6.20 22.55
N VAL A 88 -5.54 6.37 22.11
CA VAL A 88 -6.06 7.67 21.64
C VAL A 88 -6.00 8.70 22.75
N GLN A 89 -6.42 8.34 23.98
CA GLN A 89 -6.39 9.24 25.11
C GLN A 89 -4.95 9.67 25.47
N ARG A 90 -4.02 8.72 25.54
CA ARG A 90 -2.59 9.01 25.77
C ARG A 90 -2.01 9.92 24.69
N MET A 91 -2.38 9.69 23.42
CA MET A 91 -1.93 10.54 22.33
C MET A 91 -2.48 11.96 22.44
N LYS A 92 -3.77 12.13 22.78
CA LYS A 92 -4.38 13.44 23.03
C LYS A 92 -3.64 14.20 24.14
N GLU A 93 -3.44 13.55 25.28
CA GLU A 93 -2.71 14.14 26.44
C GLU A 93 -1.28 14.55 26.06
N SER A 94 -0.61 13.77 25.23
CA SER A 94 0.75 14.08 24.76
C SER A 94 0.81 15.26 23.78
N LEU A 95 -0.30 15.60 23.12
CA LEU A 95 -0.38 16.69 22.15
C LEU A 95 -0.99 17.97 22.73
N GLU A 96 -1.72 17.89 23.85
CA GLU A 96 -2.32 19.04 24.50
C GLU A 96 -1.26 20.05 24.97
N GLY A 97 -1.50 21.32 24.67
CA GLY A 97 -0.65 22.43 25.09
C GLY A 97 0.66 22.62 24.28
N LYS A 98 0.91 21.80 23.25
CA LYS A 98 2.13 21.93 22.44
C LYS A 98 2.01 23.05 21.40
N SER A 99 3.09 23.80 21.26
CA SER A 99 3.26 24.82 20.23
C SER A 99 3.51 24.19 18.84
N GLU A 100 3.28 24.95 17.76
CA GLU A 100 3.60 24.51 16.40
C GLU A 100 5.05 24.06 16.20
N LYS A 101 5.98 24.68 16.92
CA LYS A 101 7.42 24.35 16.85
C LYS A 101 7.72 23.00 17.48
N GLU A 102 7.13 22.69 18.63
CA GLU A 102 7.22 21.40 19.31
C GLU A 102 6.58 20.31 18.48
N PHE A 103 5.39 20.59 17.90
CA PHE A 103 4.72 19.67 16.99
C PHE A 103 5.58 19.31 15.76
N ARG A 104 6.31 20.28 15.20
CA ARG A 104 7.24 20.03 14.08
C ARG A 104 8.44 19.19 14.49
N SER A 105 8.97 19.36 15.69
CA SER A 105 10.11 18.58 16.20
C SER A 105 9.74 17.13 16.52
N GLU A 106 8.47 16.86 16.88
CA GLU A 106 7.99 15.55 17.29
C GLU A 106 7.23 14.78 16.20
N LYS A 107 7.24 15.24 14.97
CA LYS A 107 6.53 14.58 13.84
C LYS A 107 6.80 13.09 13.74
N ILE A 108 8.03 12.65 13.98
CA ILE A 108 8.41 11.24 13.91
C ILE A 108 7.70 10.42 15.00
N GLN A 109 7.61 10.97 16.22
CA GLN A 109 6.92 10.32 17.33
C GLN A 109 5.42 10.23 17.08
N ILE A 110 4.81 11.31 16.58
CA ILE A 110 3.39 11.35 16.22
C ILE A 110 3.09 10.30 15.15
N LEU A 111 3.92 10.20 14.11
CA LEU A 111 3.78 9.17 13.08
C LEU A 111 3.93 7.75 13.64
N ALA A 112 4.81 7.55 14.60
CA ALA A 112 4.96 6.26 15.29
C ALA A 112 3.70 5.90 16.07
N GLU A 113 3.12 6.85 16.81
CA GLU A 113 1.87 6.62 17.57
C GLU A 113 0.67 6.36 16.62
N LEU A 114 0.55 7.09 15.51
CA LEU A 114 -0.45 6.80 14.48
C LEU A 114 -0.26 5.39 13.89
N THR A 115 0.99 4.96 13.70
CA THR A 115 1.29 3.60 13.24
C THR A 115 0.85 2.56 14.26
N ARG A 116 1.05 2.81 15.55
CA ARG A 116 0.57 1.93 16.65
C ARG A 116 -0.95 1.85 16.68
N LEU A 117 -1.66 2.96 16.55
CA LEU A 117 -3.12 2.96 16.45
C LEU A 117 -3.61 2.13 15.25
N ARG A 118 -2.96 2.27 14.09
CA ARG A 118 -3.26 1.43 12.93
C ARG A 118 -3.01 -0.05 13.19
N GLN A 119 -1.94 -0.39 13.91
CA GLN A 119 -1.65 -1.78 14.31
C GLN A 119 -2.72 -2.32 15.26
N ILE A 120 -3.18 -1.54 16.24
CA ILE A 120 -4.28 -1.94 17.13
C ILE A 120 -5.57 -2.18 16.33
N CYS A 121 -5.88 -1.33 15.35
CA CYS A 121 -7.02 -1.54 14.46
C CYS A 121 -6.89 -2.80 13.59
N CYS A 122 -5.66 -3.15 13.20
CA CYS A 122 -5.41 -4.37 12.44
C CYS A 122 -5.54 -5.61 13.33
N ASP A 123 -4.75 -5.66 14.39
CA ASP A 123 -4.74 -6.71 15.42
C ASP A 123 -3.87 -6.24 16.59
N PRO A 124 -4.41 -6.13 17.82
CA PRO A 124 -3.61 -5.73 18.99
C PRO A 124 -2.40 -6.62 19.25
N GLY A 125 -2.46 -7.89 18.86
CA GLY A 125 -1.32 -8.81 18.95
C GLY A 125 -0.10 -8.45 18.11
N LEU A 126 -0.18 -7.42 17.27
CA LEU A 126 0.99 -6.83 16.59
C LEU A 126 1.86 -6.00 17.54
N LEU A 127 1.29 -5.52 18.65
CA LEU A 127 1.96 -4.68 19.67
C LEU A 127 2.08 -5.38 21.02
N PHE A 128 1.13 -6.23 21.36
CA PHE A 128 1.02 -6.88 22.66
C PHE A 128 1.19 -8.40 22.51
N GLU A 129 2.39 -8.91 22.84
CA GLU A 129 2.72 -10.35 22.70
C GLU A 129 1.78 -11.29 23.45
N GLY A 130 1.15 -10.83 24.51
CA GLY A 130 0.21 -11.62 25.32
C GLY A 130 -1.25 -11.53 24.87
N TYR A 131 -1.57 -10.75 23.85
CA TYR A 131 -2.95 -10.55 23.43
C TYR A 131 -3.55 -11.83 22.84
N LYS A 132 -4.63 -12.30 23.48
CA LYS A 132 -5.39 -13.50 23.07
C LYS A 132 -6.80 -13.18 22.61
N GLY A 133 -7.18 -11.90 22.63
CA GLY A 133 -8.47 -11.44 22.16
C GLY A 133 -8.61 -11.58 20.64
N GLU A 134 -9.83 -11.41 20.20
CA GLU A 134 -10.15 -11.46 18.79
C GLU A 134 -9.91 -10.10 18.13
N SER A 135 -9.52 -10.11 16.86
CA SER A 135 -9.46 -8.91 16.02
C SER A 135 -10.67 -8.89 15.09
N ALA A 136 -11.58 -7.94 15.30
CA ALA A 136 -12.78 -7.80 14.49
C ALA A 136 -12.45 -7.71 12.98
N LYS A 137 -11.37 -7.00 12.64
CA LYS A 137 -10.92 -6.85 11.27
C LYS A 137 -10.37 -8.14 10.69
N ALA A 138 -9.64 -8.93 11.49
CA ALA A 138 -9.11 -10.22 11.05
C ALA A 138 -10.23 -11.23 10.84
N GLN A 139 -11.22 -11.30 11.72
CA GLN A 139 -12.39 -12.15 11.55
C GLN A 139 -13.14 -11.83 10.27
N MET A 140 -13.50 -10.56 10.06
CA MET A 140 -14.19 -10.13 8.85
C MET A 140 -13.38 -10.41 7.58
N CYS A 141 -12.07 -10.21 7.61
CA CYS A 141 -11.20 -10.55 6.48
C CYS A 141 -11.21 -12.05 6.18
N MET A 142 -11.16 -12.91 7.21
CA MET A 142 -11.24 -14.36 7.05
C MET A 142 -12.58 -14.79 6.46
N GLU A 143 -13.69 -14.24 6.95
CA GLU A 143 -15.04 -14.51 6.42
C GLU A 143 -15.16 -14.14 4.93
N LEU A 144 -14.62 -12.97 4.54
CA LEU A 144 -14.58 -12.54 3.13
C LEU A 144 -13.76 -13.52 2.28
N ILE A 145 -12.62 -13.97 2.76
CA ILE A 145 -11.77 -14.91 2.03
C ILE A 145 -12.46 -16.28 1.91
N GLU A 146 -13.02 -16.81 3.01
CA GLU A 146 -13.71 -18.10 3.01
C GLU A 146 -14.90 -18.09 2.04
N ASN A 147 -15.70 -17.02 2.03
CA ASN A 147 -16.80 -16.85 1.10
C ASN A 147 -16.31 -16.76 -0.37
N ALA A 148 -15.28 -15.99 -0.64
CA ALA A 148 -14.71 -15.86 -1.96
C ALA A 148 -14.15 -17.19 -2.49
N VAL A 149 -13.36 -17.88 -1.68
CA VAL A 149 -12.79 -19.20 -2.01
C VAL A 149 -13.88 -20.25 -2.19
N GLY A 150 -14.90 -20.25 -1.30
CA GLY A 150 -16.07 -21.13 -1.42
C GLY A 150 -16.89 -20.90 -2.71
N ALA A 151 -16.85 -19.69 -3.27
CA ALA A 151 -17.46 -19.35 -4.55
C ALA A 151 -16.53 -19.64 -5.77
N GLY A 152 -15.33 -20.15 -5.55
CA GLY A 152 -14.36 -20.49 -6.61
C GLY A 152 -13.49 -19.31 -7.07
N HIS A 153 -13.42 -18.23 -6.31
CA HIS A 153 -12.60 -17.06 -6.62
C HIS A 153 -11.18 -17.18 -6.08
N LYS A 154 -10.22 -16.60 -6.79
CA LYS A 154 -8.86 -16.41 -6.30
C LYS A 154 -8.66 -15.01 -5.74
N VAL A 155 -8.01 -14.93 -4.57
CA VAL A 155 -7.90 -13.71 -3.76
C VAL A 155 -6.46 -13.25 -3.63
N LEU A 156 -6.21 -11.96 -3.89
CA LEU A 156 -4.97 -11.28 -3.50
C LEU A 156 -5.20 -10.54 -2.19
N LEU A 157 -4.43 -10.86 -1.17
CA LEU A 157 -4.50 -10.24 0.15
C LEU A 157 -3.28 -9.36 0.38
N PHE A 158 -3.48 -8.06 0.46
CA PHE A 158 -2.42 -7.09 0.69
C PHE A 158 -2.42 -6.54 2.11
N SER A 159 -1.24 -6.45 2.73
CA SER A 159 -1.01 -5.72 3.97
C SER A 159 0.36 -5.03 3.96
N GLN A 160 0.47 -3.88 4.63
CA GLN A 160 1.75 -3.22 4.87
C GLN A 160 2.55 -3.90 5.99
N PHE A 161 1.87 -4.59 6.92
CA PHE A 161 2.49 -5.27 8.05
C PHE A 161 2.71 -6.75 7.73
N THR A 162 3.97 -7.16 7.58
CA THR A 162 4.32 -8.57 7.31
C THR A 162 3.85 -9.49 8.44
N SER A 163 3.98 -9.05 9.69
CA SER A 163 3.48 -9.77 10.87
C SER A 163 1.96 -9.97 10.84
N MET A 164 1.20 -9.03 10.24
CA MET A 164 -0.25 -9.23 10.06
C MET A 164 -0.53 -10.30 9.01
N LEU A 165 0.21 -10.32 7.90
CA LEU A 165 0.08 -11.39 6.91
C LEU A 165 0.37 -12.76 7.51
N GLU A 166 1.37 -12.87 8.39
CA GLU A 166 1.70 -14.12 9.09
C GLU A 166 0.55 -14.58 9.99
N ARG A 167 -0.12 -13.65 10.70
CA ARG A 167 -1.30 -13.95 11.52
C ARG A 167 -2.49 -14.41 10.68
N LEU A 168 -2.78 -13.71 9.58
CA LEU A 168 -3.83 -14.10 8.64
C LEU A 168 -3.53 -15.45 7.99
N ALA A 169 -2.28 -15.70 7.61
CA ALA A 169 -1.83 -16.98 7.08
C ALA A 169 -2.01 -18.15 8.09
N ALA A 170 -1.80 -17.89 9.38
CA ALA A 170 -2.12 -18.87 10.41
C ALA A 170 -3.63 -19.17 10.50
N GLY A 171 -4.47 -18.16 10.25
CA GLY A 171 -5.93 -18.29 10.10
C GLY A 171 -6.31 -19.14 8.89
N LEU A 172 -5.74 -18.82 7.72
CA LEU A 172 -5.95 -19.58 6.47
C LEU A 172 -5.59 -21.05 6.65
N LYS A 173 -4.44 -21.33 7.27
CA LYS A 173 -4.01 -22.70 7.57
C LYS A 173 -4.98 -23.45 8.47
N LYS A 174 -5.56 -22.77 9.48
CA LYS A 174 -6.59 -23.38 10.36
C LYS A 174 -7.89 -23.67 9.61
N ALA A 175 -8.25 -22.81 8.65
CA ALA A 175 -9.41 -23.02 7.78
C ALA A 175 -9.16 -24.04 6.66
N GLY A 176 -7.95 -24.60 6.53
CA GLY A 176 -7.59 -25.56 5.48
C GLY A 176 -7.46 -24.90 4.10
N ILE A 177 -7.21 -23.59 4.04
CA ILE A 177 -7.06 -22.83 2.80
C ILE A 177 -5.56 -22.70 2.48
N ASP A 178 -5.17 -23.22 1.32
CA ASP A 178 -3.80 -23.07 0.81
C ASP A 178 -3.53 -21.64 0.35
N TYR A 179 -2.27 -21.21 0.50
CA TYR A 179 -1.88 -19.86 0.15
C TYR A 179 -0.41 -19.75 -0.26
N TYR A 180 -0.11 -18.76 -1.08
CA TYR A 180 1.24 -18.25 -1.29
C TYR A 180 1.49 -17.03 -0.40
N MET A 181 2.76 -16.82 0.00
CA MET A 181 3.16 -15.64 0.77
C MET A 181 4.38 -14.96 0.15
N LEU A 182 4.21 -13.71 -0.27
CA LEU A 182 5.26 -12.87 -0.85
C LEU A 182 5.59 -11.70 0.06
N THR A 183 6.77 -11.76 0.66
CA THR A 183 7.33 -10.68 1.49
C THR A 183 8.62 -10.13 0.89
N GLY A 184 9.16 -9.06 1.48
CA GLY A 184 10.41 -8.45 1.01
C GLY A 184 11.64 -9.36 1.11
N SER A 185 11.59 -10.44 1.88
CA SER A 185 12.67 -11.43 2.03
C SER A 185 12.72 -12.44 0.87
N VAL A 186 11.70 -12.50 0.02
CA VAL A 186 11.63 -13.46 -1.10
C VAL A 186 12.48 -12.98 -2.26
N GLY A 187 13.46 -13.78 -2.67
CA GLY A 187 14.34 -13.50 -3.81
C GLY A 187 13.59 -13.44 -5.15
N LYS A 188 14.20 -12.78 -6.13
CA LYS A 188 13.59 -12.48 -7.44
C LYS A 188 13.10 -13.74 -8.18
N GLU A 189 13.91 -14.78 -8.24
CA GLU A 189 13.57 -16.04 -8.95
C GLU A 189 12.38 -16.73 -8.30
N LYS A 190 12.41 -16.90 -6.97
CA LYS A 190 11.31 -17.52 -6.22
C LYS A 190 10.01 -16.71 -6.34
N ARG A 191 10.12 -15.37 -6.41
CA ARG A 191 8.98 -14.49 -6.66
C ARG A 191 8.32 -14.79 -8.01
N MET A 192 9.13 -14.93 -9.07
CA MET A 192 8.61 -15.23 -10.41
C MET A 192 7.93 -16.60 -10.43
N GLN A 193 8.56 -17.62 -9.87
CA GLN A 193 7.99 -18.96 -9.76
C GLN A 193 6.64 -18.97 -9.02
N MET A 194 6.55 -18.26 -7.88
CA MET A 194 5.30 -18.16 -7.12
C MET A 194 4.18 -17.48 -7.91
N VAL A 195 4.50 -16.46 -8.72
CA VAL A 195 3.54 -15.76 -9.57
C VAL A 195 3.06 -16.68 -10.71
N GLU A 196 3.96 -17.40 -11.35
CA GLU A 196 3.64 -18.40 -12.39
C GLU A 196 2.76 -19.51 -11.82
N SER A 197 3.20 -20.13 -10.71
CA SER A 197 2.42 -21.18 -10.05
C SER A 197 1.01 -20.72 -9.66
N PHE A 198 0.87 -19.54 -9.05
CA PHE A 198 -0.45 -19.01 -8.66
C PHE A 198 -1.38 -18.81 -9.85
N ASN A 199 -0.84 -18.41 -11.01
CA ASN A 199 -1.65 -18.23 -12.22
C ASN A 199 -2.09 -19.57 -12.85
N GLU A 200 -1.39 -20.68 -12.57
CA GLU A 200 -1.58 -21.97 -13.23
C GLU A 200 -2.23 -23.02 -12.32
N ASP A 201 -2.00 -22.94 -10.99
CA ASP A 201 -2.51 -23.92 -10.03
C ASP A 201 -3.85 -23.50 -9.38
N ASP A 202 -4.35 -24.32 -8.46
CA ASP A 202 -5.63 -24.09 -7.77
C ASP A 202 -5.47 -23.44 -6.39
N VAL A 203 -4.28 -22.96 -6.02
CA VAL A 203 -4.09 -22.24 -4.74
C VAL A 203 -4.90 -20.95 -4.74
N PRO A 204 -5.88 -20.79 -3.81
CA PRO A 204 -6.87 -19.73 -3.93
C PRO A 204 -6.42 -18.37 -3.38
N VAL A 205 -5.39 -18.31 -2.53
CA VAL A 205 -5.01 -17.06 -1.85
C VAL A 205 -3.54 -16.74 -2.06
N PHE A 206 -3.25 -15.47 -2.38
CA PHE A 206 -1.90 -14.95 -2.41
C PHE A 206 -1.74 -13.78 -1.44
N CYS A 207 -1.04 -13.98 -0.33
CA CYS A 207 -0.71 -12.98 0.66
C CYS A 207 0.52 -12.18 0.22
N ILE A 208 0.41 -10.88 0.10
CA ILE A 208 1.45 -10.03 -0.49
C ILE A 208 1.71 -8.82 0.41
N SER A 209 2.96 -8.61 0.83
CA SER A 209 3.30 -7.36 1.52
C SER A 209 3.34 -6.21 0.51
N LEU A 210 2.79 -5.03 0.89
CA LEU A 210 2.73 -3.87 0.00
C LEU A 210 4.11 -3.45 -0.55
N LYS A 211 5.18 -3.61 0.25
CA LYS A 211 6.55 -3.35 -0.20
C LYS A 211 7.03 -4.34 -1.26
N ALA A 212 6.61 -5.58 -1.18
CA ALA A 212 6.99 -6.62 -2.16
C ALA A 212 6.09 -6.58 -3.40
N GLY A 213 4.80 -6.23 -3.24
CA GLY A 213 3.81 -6.17 -4.32
C GLY A 213 3.86 -4.91 -5.18
N GLY A 214 4.68 -3.92 -4.82
CA GLY A 214 4.61 -2.55 -5.34
C GLY A 214 4.88 -2.37 -6.84
N THR A 215 5.46 -3.34 -7.55
CA THR A 215 5.71 -3.24 -8.99
C THR A 215 5.87 -4.59 -9.67
N GLY A 216 5.25 -4.74 -10.84
CA GLY A 216 5.61 -5.75 -11.83
C GLY A 216 5.11 -7.18 -11.57
N LEU A 217 4.14 -7.37 -10.68
CA LEU A 217 3.47 -8.67 -10.53
C LEU A 217 2.31 -8.77 -11.53
N ASN A 218 2.32 -9.83 -12.33
CA ASN A 218 1.24 -10.15 -13.25
C ASN A 218 0.41 -11.32 -12.68
N LEU A 219 -0.62 -11.01 -11.89
CA LEU A 219 -1.46 -11.97 -11.15
C LEU A 219 -2.86 -12.01 -11.77
N THR A 220 -2.93 -12.50 -13.00
CA THR A 220 -4.15 -12.49 -13.82
C THR A 220 -5.18 -13.53 -13.42
N ALA A 221 -4.80 -14.54 -12.65
CA ALA A 221 -5.72 -15.56 -12.18
C ALA A 221 -6.64 -15.09 -11.04
N ALA A 222 -6.28 -14.00 -10.36
CA ALA A 222 -7.08 -13.46 -9.28
C ALA A 222 -8.10 -12.43 -9.77
N ASP A 223 -9.30 -12.52 -9.26
CA ASP A 223 -10.42 -11.63 -9.53
C ASP A 223 -10.85 -10.81 -8.30
N ILE A 224 -10.43 -11.17 -7.11
CA ILE A 224 -10.70 -10.44 -5.88
C ILE A 224 -9.40 -9.90 -5.27
N VAL A 225 -9.42 -8.63 -4.85
CA VAL A 225 -8.30 -7.98 -4.16
C VAL A 225 -8.78 -7.42 -2.83
N ILE A 226 -8.15 -7.85 -1.74
CA ILE A 226 -8.41 -7.35 -0.40
C ILE A 226 -7.21 -6.53 0.07
N HIS A 227 -7.43 -5.24 0.32
CA HIS A 227 -6.49 -4.38 1.03
C HIS A 227 -6.85 -4.38 2.51
N TYR A 228 -6.07 -5.09 3.32
CA TYR A 228 -6.35 -5.25 4.74
C TYR A 228 -6.17 -3.95 5.53
N ASP A 229 -5.13 -3.20 5.21
CA ASP A 229 -4.75 -1.95 5.87
C ASP A 229 -4.43 -0.87 4.82
N PRO A 230 -5.46 -0.19 4.28
CA PRO A 230 -5.32 0.85 3.25
C PRO A 230 -4.58 2.10 3.76
#